data_e90e2f9413f947b3eeed9951229ea49c
#
_entry.id   e90e2f9413f947b3eeed9951229ea49c
#
_cell.length_a   1.000
_cell.length_b   1.000
_cell.length_c   1.000
_cell.angle_alpha   90.00
_cell.angle_beta   90.00
_cell.angle_gamma   90.00
#
_symmetry.space_group_name_H-M   'P 1'
#
loop_
_entity.id
_entity.type
_entity.pdbx_description
1 polymer ?
#
loop_
_entity_poly.entity_id
_entity_poly.type
_entity_poly.pdbx_seq_one_letter_code
_entity_poly.pdbx_strand_id
1 'polypeptide(L)'
;QCGHQDGKVTVPHADFLAKINAVRYAFLELGVDDGIIVARTDSLGAGLTKQIAITNEEGDLGDQYNSFLDVEEITPDNMNHGDVMISQNGKIVRPKRLPSNLYQFRKGTGEARCVLDSITSLQNGADLIWIETEKPHIGQIAEMMNEIRKTIPNAKLVYNNSPSFNWTLNFRQQVFDSMSNSGKDI
;
A
#
# COMPACT_ATOMS: atom_id res chain seq x y z
N GLN A 1 11.18 -4.00 -9.61
CA GLN A 1 12.14 -4.09 -8.49
C GLN A 1 11.78 -5.30 -7.63
N CYS A 2 12.74 -6.07 -7.15
CA CYS A 2 12.49 -7.24 -6.30
C CYS A 2 11.89 -6.80 -4.96
N GLY A 3 10.86 -7.52 -4.48
CA GLY A 3 10.16 -7.20 -3.24
C GLY A 3 11.04 -7.25 -1.98
N HIS A 4 12.17 -7.95 -2.04
CA HIS A 4 13.11 -8.12 -0.93
C HIS A 4 14.29 -7.10 -0.95
N GLN A 5 14.30 -6.14 -1.87
CA GLN A 5 15.34 -5.12 -1.95
C GLN A 5 15.00 -3.91 -1.10
N ASP A 6 16.01 -3.34 -0.45
CA ASP A 6 15.91 -2.05 0.22
C ASP A 6 15.74 -0.89 -0.76
N GLY A 7 15.28 0.26 -0.26
CA GLY A 7 15.14 1.47 -1.06
C GLY A 7 14.03 1.44 -2.09
N LYS A 8 12.99 0.64 -1.88
CA LYS A 8 11.80 0.62 -2.74
C LYS A 8 11.12 1.98 -2.75
N VAL A 9 10.70 2.39 -3.94
CA VAL A 9 9.97 3.63 -4.19
C VAL A 9 8.62 3.29 -4.79
N THR A 10 7.55 3.76 -4.15
CA THR A 10 6.19 3.59 -4.68
C THR A 10 5.91 4.58 -5.80
N VAL A 11 5.07 4.18 -6.74
CA VAL A 11 4.45 5.12 -7.71
C VAL A 11 3.30 5.87 -7.00
N PRO A 12 2.91 7.04 -7.49
CA PRO A 12 1.72 7.72 -7.01
C PRO A 12 0.51 6.80 -7.09
N HIS A 13 -0.33 6.85 -6.07
CA HIS A 13 -1.46 5.91 -5.99
C HIS A 13 -2.46 6.12 -7.13
N ALA A 14 -2.72 7.36 -7.53
CA ALA A 14 -3.58 7.66 -8.67
C ALA A 14 -3.07 7.02 -9.98
N ASP A 15 -1.75 7.02 -10.21
CA ASP A 15 -1.14 6.35 -11.37
C ASP A 15 -1.32 4.83 -11.32
N PHE A 16 -1.27 4.25 -10.13
CA PHE A 16 -1.48 2.83 -9.95
C PHE A 16 -2.94 2.43 -10.24
N LEU A 17 -3.91 3.18 -9.74
CA LEU A 17 -5.32 2.96 -10.02
C LEU A 17 -5.64 3.15 -11.51
N ALA A 18 -5.05 4.16 -12.16
CA ALA A 18 -5.20 4.36 -13.60
C ALA A 18 -4.73 3.13 -14.41
N LYS A 19 -3.66 2.45 -13.97
CA LYS A 19 -3.19 1.21 -14.61
C LYS A 19 -4.19 0.06 -14.44
N ILE A 20 -4.78 -0.11 -13.27
CA ILE A 20 -5.84 -1.12 -13.02
C ILE A 20 -7.01 -0.87 -13.96
N ASN A 21 -7.47 0.38 -14.03
CA ASN A 21 -8.56 0.77 -14.92
C ASN A 21 -8.22 0.51 -16.40
N ALA A 22 -7.00 0.85 -16.84
CA ALA A 22 -6.56 0.60 -18.22
C ALA A 22 -6.59 -0.90 -18.58
N VAL A 23 -6.19 -1.78 -17.65
CA VAL A 23 -6.26 -3.23 -17.87
C VAL A 23 -7.72 -3.70 -17.98
N ARG A 24 -8.62 -3.18 -17.12
CA ARG A 24 -10.06 -3.50 -17.24
C ARG A 24 -10.65 -3.06 -18.56
N TYR A 25 -10.33 -1.85 -19.02
CA TYR A 25 -10.77 -1.38 -20.35
C TYR A 25 -10.23 -2.28 -21.47
N ALA A 26 -8.97 -2.70 -21.41
CA ALA A 26 -8.41 -3.60 -22.39
C ALA A 26 -9.14 -4.97 -22.40
N PHE A 27 -9.50 -5.52 -21.25
CA PHE A 27 -10.31 -6.75 -21.20
C PHE A 27 -11.68 -6.55 -21.86
N LEU A 28 -12.35 -5.43 -21.58
CA LEU A 28 -13.63 -5.13 -22.21
C LEU A 28 -13.52 -4.99 -23.73
N GLU A 29 -12.52 -4.26 -24.23
CA GLU A 29 -12.29 -4.07 -25.66
C GLU A 29 -11.96 -5.39 -26.40
N LEU A 30 -11.25 -6.30 -25.74
CA LEU A 30 -10.84 -7.58 -26.30
C LEU A 30 -11.87 -8.71 -26.08
N GLY A 31 -12.97 -8.44 -25.37
CA GLY A 31 -13.97 -9.46 -25.04
C GLY A 31 -13.44 -10.53 -24.08
N VAL A 32 -12.52 -10.17 -23.17
CA VAL A 32 -11.97 -11.08 -22.17
C VAL A 32 -12.83 -10.99 -20.89
N ASP A 33 -13.72 -11.94 -20.73
CA ASP A 33 -14.70 -11.96 -19.64
C ASP A 33 -14.15 -12.58 -18.35
N ASP A 34 -13.11 -13.42 -18.45
CA ASP A 34 -12.51 -14.17 -17.34
C ASP A 34 -11.14 -13.64 -16.90
N GLY A 35 -10.76 -12.45 -17.35
CA GLY A 35 -9.50 -11.81 -17.02
C GLY A 35 -9.41 -11.44 -15.53
N ILE A 36 -8.33 -11.85 -14.85
CA ILE A 36 -8.09 -11.59 -13.43
C ILE A 36 -6.99 -10.55 -13.24
N ILE A 37 -7.25 -9.53 -12.43
CA ILE A 37 -6.27 -8.52 -12.05
C ILE A 37 -5.83 -8.75 -10.61
N VAL A 38 -4.55 -9.04 -10.42
CA VAL A 38 -3.91 -9.10 -9.12
C VAL A 38 -3.16 -7.79 -8.87
N ALA A 39 -3.65 -6.98 -7.95
CA ALA A 39 -2.98 -5.73 -7.57
C ALA A 39 -1.96 -5.99 -6.46
N ARG A 40 -0.68 -5.70 -6.74
CA ARG A 40 0.41 -5.84 -5.79
C ARG A 40 0.71 -4.52 -5.11
N THR A 41 0.82 -4.53 -3.78
CA THR A 41 1.36 -3.42 -2.99
C THR A 41 2.68 -3.80 -2.35
N ASP A 42 3.67 -2.91 -2.44
CA ASP A 42 4.97 -2.99 -1.77
C ASP A 42 5.09 -2.00 -0.61
N SER A 43 4.00 -1.34 -0.23
CA SER A 43 3.99 -0.26 0.76
C SER A 43 4.49 -0.69 2.15
N LEU A 44 4.43 -2.00 2.48
CA LEU A 44 4.94 -2.50 3.75
C LEU A 44 6.44 -2.20 3.93
N GLY A 45 7.25 -2.46 2.89
CA GLY A 45 8.70 -2.22 2.91
C GLY A 45 9.15 -0.95 2.18
N ALA A 46 8.25 -0.25 1.47
CA ALA A 46 8.62 0.94 0.72
C ALA A 46 8.45 2.21 1.57
N GLY A 47 9.56 2.86 1.91
CA GLY A 47 9.57 4.09 2.69
C GLY A 47 9.55 5.39 1.87
N LEU A 48 9.57 5.30 0.54
CA LEU A 48 9.76 6.45 -0.35
C LEU A 48 8.71 6.51 -1.46
N THR A 49 8.38 7.71 -1.91
CA THR A 49 7.54 7.95 -3.09
C THR A 49 8.13 9.05 -3.99
N LYS A 50 7.87 8.97 -5.29
CA LYS A 50 8.34 9.96 -6.26
C LYS A 50 7.53 11.26 -6.24
N GLN A 51 6.27 11.17 -5.91
CA GLN A 51 5.33 12.28 -6.00
C GLN A 51 4.38 12.28 -4.82
N ILE A 52 3.81 13.44 -4.57
CA ILE A 52 2.74 13.68 -3.61
C ILE A 52 1.42 13.48 -4.34
N ALA A 53 0.44 12.90 -3.68
CA ALA A 53 -0.90 12.79 -4.23
C ALA A 53 -1.54 14.18 -4.39
N ILE A 54 -2.25 14.37 -5.48
CA ILE A 54 -3.04 15.59 -5.70
C ILE A 54 -4.31 15.48 -4.85
N THR A 55 -4.57 16.52 -4.08
CA THR A 55 -5.80 16.66 -3.30
C THR A 55 -6.68 17.71 -3.95
N ASN A 56 -7.96 17.42 -4.10
CA ASN A 56 -8.95 18.37 -4.62
C ASN A 56 -9.84 18.89 -3.50
N GLU A 57 -10.12 18.04 -2.51
CA GLU A 57 -10.98 18.34 -1.38
C GLU A 57 -10.40 17.72 -0.11
N GLU A 58 -10.71 18.31 1.05
CA GLU A 58 -10.31 17.75 2.35
C GLU A 58 -10.89 16.35 2.54
N GLY A 59 -10.02 15.42 2.93
CA GLY A 59 -10.40 14.02 3.17
C GLY A 59 -10.52 13.16 1.91
N ASP A 60 -10.22 13.69 0.73
CA ASP A 60 -10.15 12.88 -0.49
C ASP A 60 -9.04 11.81 -0.41
N LEU A 61 -8.95 10.93 -1.40
CA LEU A 61 -7.97 9.85 -1.42
C LEU A 61 -6.53 10.38 -1.43
N GLY A 62 -6.29 11.49 -2.11
CA GLY A 62 -4.98 12.15 -2.12
C GLY A 62 -4.57 12.64 -0.74
N ASP A 63 -5.50 13.24 -0.02
CA ASP A 63 -5.30 13.70 1.36
C ASP A 63 -5.02 12.54 2.32
N GLN A 64 -5.74 11.41 2.18
CA GLN A 64 -5.49 10.19 2.94
C GLN A 64 -4.06 9.68 2.73
N TYR A 65 -3.55 9.65 1.48
CA TYR A 65 -2.17 9.24 1.19
C TYR A 65 -1.14 10.24 1.72
N ASN A 66 -1.39 11.52 1.57
CA ASN A 66 -0.51 12.58 2.06
C ASN A 66 -0.38 12.56 3.58
N SER A 67 -1.40 12.06 4.30
CA SER A 67 -1.36 11.88 5.75
C SER A 67 -0.24 10.96 6.25
N PHE A 68 0.30 10.10 5.40
CA PHE A 68 1.41 9.19 5.72
C PHE A 68 2.79 9.78 5.49
N LEU A 69 2.91 10.94 4.84
CA LEU A 69 4.19 11.56 4.56
C LEU A 69 4.88 12.07 5.83
N ASP A 70 6.20 11.98 5.86
CA ASP A 70 7.01 12.70 6.84
C ASP A 70 7.04 14.18 6.45
N VAL A 71 6.78 15.05 7.41
CA VAL A 71 6.57 16.47 7.18
C VAL A 71 7.36 17.32 8.16
N GLU A 72 7.55 18.58 7.80
CA GLU A 72 8.10 19.61 8.67
C GLU A 72 7.14 20.80 8.77
N GLU A 73 7.14 21.46 9.91
CA GLU A 73 6.34 22.67 10.11
C GLU A 73 6.90 23.81 9.24
N ILE A 74 5.99 24.59 8.66
CA ILE A 74 6.34 25.78 7.91
C ILE A 74 6.35 26.97 8.88
N THR A 75 7.45 27.68 8.87
CA THR A 75 7.61 28.95 9.61
C THR A 75 7.99 30.04 8.63
N PRO A 76 7.80 31.33 8.98
CA PRO A 76 8.26 32.44 8.12
C PRO A 76 9.74 32.36 7.74
N ASP A 77 10.56 31.77 8.65
CA ASP A 77 12.00 31.68 8.48
C ASP A 77 12.45 30.55 7.54
N ASN A 78 11.61 29.52 7.36
CA ASN A 78 11.95 28.35 6.53
C ASN A 78 11.09 28.21 5.26
N MET A 79 10.17 29.15 5.02
CA MET A 79 9.29 29.13 3.84
C MET A 79 10.04 29.67 2.62
N ASN A 80 10.00 28.90 1.52
CA ASN A 80 10.59 29.31 0.24
C ASN A 80 9.53 29.41 -0.85
N HIS A 81 9.76 30.29 -1.83
CA HIS A 81 8.90 30.36 -3.00
C HIS A 81 8.95 29.05 -3.81
N GLY A 82 7.78 28.48 -4.08
CA GLY A 82 7.66 27.21 -4.81
C GLY A 82 7.67 25.96 -3.92
N ASP A 83 7.64 26.12 -2.59
CA ASP A 83 7.44 24.99 -1.69
C ASP A 83 6.09 24.31 -1.96
N VAL A 84 6.11 23.00 -1.98
CA VAL A 84 4.89 22.18 -2.01
C VAL A 84 4.35 22.07 -0.60
N MET A 85 3.09 22.44 -0.44
CA MET A 85 2.41 22.39 0.85
C MET A 85 1.23 21.43 0.78
N ILE A 86 1.00 20.72 1.89
CA ILE A 86 -0.15 19.83 2.07
C ILE A 86 -0.86 20.13 3.38
N SER A 87 -2.15 19.79 3.46
CA SER A 87 -2.85 19.73 4.73
C SER A 87 -2.57 18.40 5.42
N GLN A 88 -2.22 18.44 6.71
CA GLN A 88 -2.07 17.24 7.53
C GLN A 88 -2.52 17.53 8.96
N ASN A 89 -3.53 16.80 9.43
CA ASN A 89 -4.14 17.00 10.75
C ASN A 89 -4.60 18.47 11.00
N GLY A 90 -5.18 19.08 9.96
CA GLY A 90 -5.67 20.47 10.03
C GLY A 90 -4.57 21.54 10.03
N LYS A 91 -3.33 21.18 9.77
CA LYS A 91 -2.20 22.12 9.63
C LYS A 91 -1.65 22.08 8.22
N ILE A 92 -1.20 23.25 7.75
CA ILE A 92 -0.44 23.34 6.50
C ILE A 92 1.02 23.05 6.81
N VAL A 93 1.58 22.03 6.15
CA VAL A 93 2.93 21.52 6.39
C VAL A 93 3.64 21.26 5.06
N ARG A 94 4.96 21.16 5.11
CA ARG A 94 5.78 20.82 3.96
C ARG A 94 6.24 19.36 4.05
N PRO A 95 5.98 18.51 3.03
CA PRO A 95 6.54 17.16 2.96
C PRO A 95 8.06 17.21 2.89
N LYS A 96 8.73 16.38 3.66
CA LYS A 96 10.19 16.26 3.61
C LYS A 96 10.61 15.67 2.26
N ARG A 97 11.45 16.45 1.56
CA ARG A 97 12.05 16.05 0.30
C ARG A 97 13.51 15.70 0.50
N LEU A 98 13.90 14.52 0.11
CA LEU A 98 15.29 14.07 0.17
C LEU A 98 16.13 14.70 -0.93
N PRO A 99 17.49 14.74 -0.80
CA PRO A 99 18.38 15.19 -1.88
C PRO A 99 18.20 14.42 -3.21
N SER A 100 17.67 13.20 -3.14
CA SER A 100 17.29 12.39 -4.31
C SER A 100 16.00 12.83 -5.00
N ASN A 101 15.38 13.91 -4.56
CA ASN A 101 14.07 14.40 -4.99
C ASN A 101 12.89 13.46 -4.71
N LEU A 102 13.07 12.51 -3.80
CA LEU A 102 12.01 11.63 -3.32
C LEU A 102 11.41 12.19 -2.03
N TYR A 103 10.14 11.87 -1.80
CA TYR A 103 9.46 12.14 -0.53
C TYR A 103 9.49 10.92 0.37
N GLN A 104 9.53 11.14 1.67
CA GLN A 104 9.63 10.09 2.67
C GLN A 104 8.29 9.88 3.37
N PHE A 105 7.91 8.61 3.56
CA PHE A 105 6.81 8.27 4.44
C PHE A 105 7.29 8.17 5.90
N ARG A 106 6.39 8.47 6.83
CA ARG A 106 6.65 8.29 8.25
C ARG A 106 6.90 6.81 8.56
N LYS A 107 7.86 6.57 9.44
CA LYS A 107 8.15 5.22 9.96
C LYS A 107 6.88 4.60 10.57
N GLY A 108 6.69 3.30 10.37
CA GLY A 108 5.55 2.55 10.94
C GLY A 108 4.21 2.73 10.20
N THR A 109 4.17 3.45 9.06
CA THR A 109 2.93 3.62 8.28
C THR A 109 2.71 2.55 7.20
N GLY A 110 3.64 1.61 7.05
CA GLY A 110 3.62 0.61 5.96
C GLY A 110 2.36 -0.24 5.94
N GLU A 111 1.92 -0.75 7.08
CA GLU A 111 0.70 -1.58 7.18
C GLU A 111 -0.55 -0.78 6.81
N ALA A 112 -0.72 0.41 7.37
CA ALA A 112 -1.86 1.27 7.06
C ALA A 112 -1.91 1.66 5.57
N ARG A 113 -0.75 1.90 4.96
CA ARG A 113 -0.65 2.15 3.52
C ARG A 113 -1.00 0.91 2.70
N CYS A 114 -0.54 -0.29 3.10
CA CYS A 114 -0.94 -1.54 2.45
C CYS A 114 -2.44 -1.76 2.50
N VAL A 115 -3.07 -1.49 3.64
CA VAL A 115 -4.52 -1.62 3.79
C VAL A 115 -5.24 -0.64 2.86
N LEU A 116 -4.83 0.63 2.82
CA LEU A 116 -5.43 1.63 1.93
C LEU A 116 -5.23 1.28 0.46
N ASP A 117 -4.02 0.90 0.04
CA ASP A 117 -3.70 0.43 -1.31
C ASP A 117 -4.59 -0.73 -1.73
N SER A 118 -4.80 -1.68 -0.82
CA SER A 118 -5.60 -2.88 -1.08
C SER A 118 -7.08 -2.54 -1.27
N ILE A 119 -7.65 -1.75 -0.36
CA ILE A 119 -9.05 -1.33 -0.43
C ILE A 119 -9.31 -0.56 -1.71
N THR A 120 -8.50 0.45 -2.01
CA THR A 120 -8.69 1.30 -3.19
C THR A 120 -8.46 0.54 -4.49
N SER A 121 -7.52 -0.41 -4.54
CA SER A 121 -7.30 -1.26 -5.71
C SER A 121 -8.50 -2.16 -5.98
N LEU A 122 -9.07 -2.80 -4.95
CA LEU A 122 -10.27 -3.63 -5.10
C LEU A 122 -11.48 -2.81 -5.52
N GLN A 123 -11.67 -1.61 -4.97
CA GLN A 123 -12.74 -0.69 -5.37
C GLN A 123 -12.60 -0.19 -6.81
N ASN A 124 -11.38 -0.19 -7.36
CA ASN A 124 -11.07 0.25 -8.72
C ASN A 124 -10.85 -0.91 -9.71
N GLY A 125 -11.31 -2.10 -9.39
CA GLY A 125 -11.40 -3.19 -10.36
C GLY A 125 -10.33 -4.26 -10.28
N ALA A 126 -9.48 -4.30 -9.25
CA ALA A 126 -8.67 -5.47 -8.95
C ALA A 126 -9.55 -6.59 -8.38
N ASP A 127 -9.24 -7.84 -8.70
CA ASP A 127 -9.95 -9.02 -8.20
C ASP A 127 -9.32 -9.58 -6.92
N LEU A 128 -7.99 -9.48 -6.83
CA LEU A 128 -7.20 -10.00 -5.73
C LEU A 128 -6.11 -9.00 -5.37
N ILE A 129 -5.65 -9.08 -4.11
CA ILE A 129 -4.55 -8.29 -3.57
C ILE A 129 -3.36 -9.18 -3.29
N TRP A 130 -2.19 -8.69 -3.64
CA TRP A 130 -0.91 -9.25 -3.25
C TRP A 130 -0.14 -8.25 -2.38
N ILE A 131 -0.04 -8.53 -1.08
CA ILE A 131 0.80 -7.75 -0.17
C ILE A 131 2.20 -8.36 -0.17
N GLU A 132 3.17 -7.60 -0.67
CA GLU A 132 4.56 -8.05 -0.65
C GLU A 132 5.16 -7.85 0.74
N THR A 133 5.69 -8.94 1.30
CA THR A 133 6.29 -8.97 2.63
C THR A 133 7.79 -9.24 2.55
N GLU A 134 8.56 -8.64 3.45
CA GLU A 134 10.01 -8.89 3.56
C GLU A 134 10.30 -10.19 4.32
N LYS A 135 9.39 -10.59 5.19
CA LYS A 135 9.48 -11.77 6.06
C LYS A 135 8.14 -12.47 6.14
N PRO A 136 8.12 -13.78 6.40
CA PRO A 136 6.88 -14.55 6.50
C PRO A 136 6.18 -14.34 7.85
N HIS A 137 5.68 -13.14 8.11
CA HIS A 137 4.91 -12.81 9.31
C HIS A 137 3.41 -13.01 9.08
N ILE A 138 2.91 -14.19 9.36
CA ILE A 138 1.49 -14.55 9.15
C ILE A 138 0.55 -13.67 9.97
N GLY A 139 0.88 -13.39 11.23
CA GLY A 139 0.06 -12.55 12.10
C GLY A 139 -0.16 -11.15 11.49
N GLN A 140 0.91 -10.51 11.00
CA GLN A 140 0.85 -9.21 10.36
C GLN A 140 -0.04 -9.23 9.10
N ILE A 141 0.09 -10.27 8.27
CA ILE A 141 -0.74 -10.42 7.06
C ILE A 141 -2.20 -10.61 7.45
N ALA A 142 -2.49 -11.42 8.46
CA ALA A 142 -3.83 -11.68 8.94
C ALA A 142 -4.49 -10.42 9.50
N GLU A 143 -3.76 -9.59 10.25
CA GLU A 143 -4.25 -8.31 10.78
C GLU A 143 -4.59 -7.34 9.65
N MET A 144 -3.70 -7.14 8.68
CA MET A 144 -4.00 -6.30 7.51
C MET A 144 -5.20 -6.82 6.73
N MET A 145 -5.32 -8.13 6.53
CA MET A 145 -6.46 -8.72 5.83
C MET A 145 -7.77 -8.54 6.58
N ASN A 146 -7.75 -8.62 7.91
CA ASN A 146 -8.92 -8.34 8.73
C ASN A 146 -9.36 -6.88 8.59
N GLU A 147 -8.42 -5.93 8.57
CA GLU A 147 -8.73 -4.51 8.33
C GLU A 147 -9.34 -4.29 6.94
N ILE A 148 -8.77 -4.88 5.89
CA ILE A 148 -9.31 -4.81 4.52
C ILE A 148 -10.75 -5.35 4.48
N ARG A 149 -11.00 -6.48 5.15
CA ARG A 149 -12.33 -7.14 5.17
C ARG A 149 -13.39 -6.38 5.95
N LYS A 150 -13.05 -5.46 6.81
CA LYS A 150 -14.03 -4.54 7.41
C LYS A 150 -14.72 -3.68 6.35
N THR A 151 -14.00 -3.30 5.30
CA THR A 151 -14.53 -2.49 4.20
C THR A 151 -14.99 -3.35 3.01
N ILE A 152 -14.24 -4.42 2.71
CA ILE A 152 -14.52 -5.35 1.59
C ILE A 152 -14.57 -6.78 2.13
N PRO A 153 -15.72 -7.25 2.62
CA PRO A 153 -15.85 -8.53 3.33
C PRO A 153 -15.34 -9.76 2.56
N ASN A 154 -15.48 -9.74 1.23
CA ASN A 154 -15.08 -10.84 0.35
C ASN A 154 -13.69 -10.66 -0.28
N ALA A 155 -12.86 -9.73 0.23
CA ALA A 155 -11.51 -9.52 -0.26
C ALA A 155 -10.70 -10.81 -0.25
N LYS A 156 -9.97 -11.05 -1.34
CA LYS A 156 -9.11 -12.23 -1.53
C LYS A 156 -7.66 -11.79 -1.58
N LEU A 157 -6.79 -12.56 -0.92
CA LEU A 157 -5.36 -12.32 -0.85
C LEU A 157 -4.61 -13.40 -1.65
N VAL A 158 -3.67 -12.97 -2.46
CA VAL A 158 -2.61 -13.81 -3.01
C VAL A 158 -1.39 -13.70 -2.11
N TYR A 159 -0.89 -14.81 -1.63
CA TYR A 159 0.36 -14.85 -0.88
C TYR A 159 1.50 -15.38 -1.74
N ASN A 160 2.59 -14.62 -1.80
CA ASN A 160 3.81 -15.05 -2.47
C ASN A 160 4.72 -15.78 -1.47
N ASN A 161 4.83 -17.10 -1.65
CA ASN A 161 5.83 -17.87 -0.92
C ASN A 161 7.18 -17.80 -1.65
N SER A 162 7.96 -16.80 -1.30
CA SER A 162 9.31 -16.65 -1.86
C SER A 162 10.19 -17.86 -1.53
N PRO A 163 11.01 -18.36 -2.48
CA PRO A 163 11.97 -19.42 -2.20
C PRO A 163 13.05 -19.03 -1.17
N SER A 164 13.20 -17.73 -0.87
CA SER A 164 14.04 -17.27 0.24
C SER A 164 13.46 -17.56 1.62
N PHE A 165 12.18 -17.90 1.71
CA PHE A 165 11.53 -18.28 2.97
C PHE A 165 11.56 -19.79 3.13
N ASN A 166 11.92 -20.27 4.33
CA ASN A 166 11.72 -21.66 4.66
C ASN A 166 10.23 -21.89 4.91
N TRP A 167 9.54 -22.40 3.90
CA TRP A 167 8.10 -22.66 3.95
C TRP A 167 7.67 -23.49 5.17
N THR A 168 8.39 -24.59 5.41
CA THR A 168 8.01 -25.52 6.46
C THR A 168 8.14 -24.90 7.86
N LEU A 169 9.26 -24.24 8.13
CA LEU A 169 9.55 -23.70 9.47
C LEU A 169 8.87 -22.35 9.72
N ASN A 170 8.81 -21.49 8.69
CA ASN A 170 8.43 -20.10 8.91
C ASN A 170 6.98 -19.79 8.53
N PHE A 171 6.39 -20.57 7.62
CA PHE A 171 5.02 -20.30 7.18
C PHE A 171 4.06 -21.39 7.62
N ARG A 172 4.31 -22.63 7.22
CA ARG A 172 3.40 -23.73 7.53
C ARG A 172 3.16 -23.88 9.04
N GLN A 173 4.23 -23.78 9.85
CA GLN A 173 4.12 -23.87 11.29
C GLN A 173 3.32 -22.70 11.87
N GLN A 174 3.57 -21.45 11.41
CA GLN A 174 2.82 -20.29 11.87
C GLN A 174 1.32 -20.37 11.52
N VAL A 175 0.98 -20.85 10.32
CA VAL A 175 -0.42 -21.09 9.94
C VAL A 175 -1.04 -22.13 10.87
N PHE A 176 -0.36 -23.27 11.05
CA PHE A 176 -0.84 -24.33 11.92
C PHE A 176 -1.07 -23.85 13.36
N ASP A 177 -0.11 -23.14 13.93
CA ASP A 177 -0.20 -22.60 15.30
C ASP A 177 -1.35 -21.58 15.41
N SER A 178 -1.50 -20.72 14.42
CA SER A 178 -2.58 -19.72 14.39
C SER A 178 -3.96 -20.38 14.30
N MET A 179 -4.11 -21.43 13.52
CA MET A 179 -5.36 -22.17 13.37
C MET A 179 -5.67 -22.98 14.62
N SER A 180 -4.69 -23.67 15.19
CA SER A 180 -4.84 -24.44 16.43
C SER A 180 -5.27 -23.55 17.60
N ASN A 181 -4.70 -22.34 17.71
CA ASN A 181 -5.07 -21.37 18.73
C ASN A 181 -6.47 -20.76 18.53
N SER A 182 -6.98 -20.74 17.32
CA SER A 182 -8.31 -20.20 17.01
C SER A 182 -9.44 -21.21 17.13
N GLY A 183 -9.12 -22.49 17.39
CA GLY A 183 -10.12 -23.58 17.46
C GLY A 183 -10.82 -23.87 16.13
N LYS A 184 -10.23 -23.47 15.02
CA LYS A 184 -10.74 -23.77 13.69
C LYS A 184 -10.02 -25.00 13.13
N ASP A 185 -10.79 -25.99 12.71
CA ASP A 185 -10.28 -27.14 11.97
C ASP A 185 -9.76 -26.69 10.59
N ILE A 186 -8.67 -27.32 10.17
CA ILE A 186 -8.03 -27.05 8.85
C ILE A 186 -8.81 -27.80 7.77
#